data_29d5652d4a8ad5918ac8b74b21ee37de
#
_entry.id   29d5652d4a8ad5918ac8b74b21ee37de
#
_cell.length_a   1.000
_cell.length_b   1.000
_cell.length_c   1.000
_cell.angle_alpha   90.00
_cell.angle_beta   90.00
_cell.angle_gamma   90.00
#
_symmetry.space_group_name_H-M   'P 1'
#
loop_
_entity.id
_entity.type
_entity.pdbx_description
1 polymer ?
#
loop_
_entity_poly.entity_id
_entity_poly.type
_entity_poly.pdbx_seq_one_letter_code
_entity_poly.pdbx_strand_id
1 'polypeptide(L)'
;MLIIKGVPGSPYTRKMLSLLRFRHIPYRYVQQGNSPLPGLPEPKVSLLPVVYLTDQEGECEALVDSTPIIRRLEADYPGRSVIPSDPALRFLDYLIEDYADEWLTKPMFHIRWHYDADADMAATILPYWGEISAPDGEIAVKQKAFRERQKSRLYVVGSNDITAPVIEASYRRFLTCFDVLLREAPFVMGDRPGAADFALFGQLTQLAQFDPTAMSMTLENAPRVYAWVSVMEDLS
;
A
#
# COMPACT_ATOMS: atom_id res chain seq x y z
N MET A 1 7.74 -21.71 4.27
CA MET A 1 6.77 -20.68 4.74
C MET A 1 7.32 -19.33 4.38
N LEU A 2 6.55 -18.51 3.67
CA LEU A 2 6.90 -17.17 3.22
C LEU A 2 7.11 -16.23 4.43
N ILE A 3 8.13 -15.35 4.38
CA ILE A 3 8.29 -14.27 5.35
C ILE A 3 8.05 -12.95 4.61
N ILE A 4 7.22 -12.09 5.18
CA ILE A 4 7.01 -10.73 4.68
C ILE A 4 7.46 -9.72 5.75
N LYS A 5 8.37 -8.82 5.38
CA LYS A 5 8.84 -7.71 6.21
C LYS A 5 8.25 -6.40 5.71
N GLY A 6 7.67 -5.62 6.61
CA GLY A 6 7.08 -4.33 6.26
C GLY A 6 6.46 -3.62 7.45
N VAL A 7 5.83 -2.49 7.19
CA VAL A 7 5.15 -1.66 8.20
C VAL A 7 3.76 -1.23 7.74
N PRO A 8 2.79 -1.01 8.65
CA PRO A 8 1.43 -0.60 8.29
C PRO A 8 1.34 0.72 7.50
N GLY A 9 2.34 1.59 7.65
CA GLY A 9 2.43 2.86 6.91
C GLY A 9 2.86 2.74 5.44
N SER A 10 3.22 1.54 5.01
CA SER A 10 3.52 1.26 3.60
C SER A 10 2.28 0.72 2.89
N PRO A 11 1.74 1.43 1.89
CA PRO A 11 0.60 0.95 1.12
C PRO A 11 0.86 -0.41 0.45
N TYR A 12 2.07 -0.62 -0.03
CA TYR A 12 2.46 -1.89 -0.66
C TYR A 12 2.56 -3.05 0.35
N THR A 13 2.94 -2.77 1.61
CA THR A 13 2.85 -3.77 2.68
C THR A 13 1.39 -4.15 2.95
N ARG A 14 0.49 -3.16 3.00
CA ARG A 14 -0.95 -3.39 3.17
C ARG A 14 -1.54 -4.20 2.01
N LYS A 15 -1.22 -3.82 0.77
CA LYS A 15 -1.56 -4.57 -0.46
C LYS A 15 -1.20 -6.05 -0.32
N MET A 16 0.06 -6.34 -0.02
CA MET A 16 0.54 -7.71 0.04
C MET A 16 -0.03 -8.51 1.19
N LEU A 17 -0.18 -7.93 2.39
CA LEU A 17 -0.76 -8.63 3.55
C LEU A 17 -2.23 -9.02 3.30
N SER A 18 -3.03 -8.12 2.72
CA SER A 18 -4.43 -8.40 2.38
C SER A 18 -4.54 -9.49 1.32
N LEU A 19 -3.71 -9.42 0.26
CA LEU A 19 -3.66 -10.44 -0.78
C LEU A 19 -3.28 -11.82 -0.23
N LEU A 20 -2.26 -11.90 0.62
CA LEU A 20 -1.82 -13.16 1.22
C LEU A 20 -2.93 -13.79 2.10
N ARG A 21 -3.66 -12.96 2.87
CA ARG A 21 -4.83 -13.43 3.65
C ARG A 21 -5.92 -13.97 2.74
N PHE A 22 -6.34 -13.19 1.74
CA PHE A 22 -7.37 -13.61 0.80
C PHE A 22 -7.01 -14.90 0.06
N ARG A 23 -5.76 -15.06 -0.36
CA ARG A 23 -5.29 -16.25 -1.06
C ARG A 23 -5.02 -17.44 -0.15
N HIS A 24 -5.15 -17.29 1.16
CA HIS A 24 -4.77 -18.29 2.17
C HIS A 24 -3.33 -18.80 2.03
N ILE A 25 -2.42 -17.93 1.60
CA ILE A 25 -0.99 -18.24 1.53
C ILE A 25 -0.38 -18.09 2.93
N PRO A 26 0.17 -19.17 3.54
CA PRO A 26 0.77 -19.07 4.87
C PRO A 26 1.99 -18.17 4.87
N TYR A 27 2.03 -17.20 5.78
CA TYR A 27 3.16 -16.28 5.91
C TYR A 27 3.49 -15.97 7.38
N ARG A 28 4.73 -15.55 7.59
CA ARG A 28 5.19 -14.91 8.84
C ARG A 28 5.37 -13.42 8.56
N TYR A 29 4.64 -12.59 9.30
CA TYR A 29 4.82 -11.13 9.20
C TYR A 29 5.88 -10.65 10.19
N VAL A 30 6.86 -9.88 9.70
CA VAL A 30 7.86 -9.19 10.52
C VAL A 30 7.60 -7.70 10.37
N GLN A 31 7.04 -7.11 11.43
CA GLN A 31 6.76 -5.68 11.48
C GLN A 31 8.06 -4.92 11.76
N GLN A 32 8.75 -4.57 10.70
CA GLN A 32 10.02 -3.85 10.75
C GLN A 32 10.21 -3.00 9.49
N GLY A 33 10.83 -1.84 9.65
CA GLY A 33 11.23 -0.96 8.55
C GLY A 33 12.38 -1.53 7.71
N ASN A 34 13.23 -0.66 7.17
CA ASN A 34 14.28 -1.05 6.23
C ASN A 34 15.51 -1.73 6.86
N SER A 35 15.58 -1.85 8.19
CA SER A 35 16.71 -2.54 8.84
C SER A 35 16.81 -4.00 8.37
N PRO A 36 18.06 -4.52 8.18
CA PRO A 36 18.28 -5.92 7.82
C PRO A 36 17.69 -6.90 8.83
N LEU A 37 17.28 -8.06 8.37
CA LEU A 37 16.91 -9.19 9.23
C LEU A 37 18.10 -10.15 9.34
N PRO A 38 18.57 -10.46 10.54
CA PRO A 38 19.68 -11.40 10.72
C PRO A 38 19.40 -12.76 10.07
N GLY A 39 20.36 -13.26 9.30
CA GLY A 39 20.27 -14.57 8.65
C GLY A 39 19.42 -14.61 7.38
N LEU A 40 18.89 -13.46 6.91
CA LEU A 40 18.18 -13.36 5.62
C LEU A 40 18.94 -12.46 4.64
N PRO A 41 18.85 -12.74 3.33
CA PRO A 41 19.53 -11.93 2.32
C PRO A 41 18.98 -10.49 2.28
N GLU A 42 19.84 -9.55 1.93
CA GLU A 42 19.40 -8.17 1.70
C GLU A 42 18.75 -8.02 0.33
N PRO A 43 17.66 -7.25 0.21
CA PRO A 43 17.06 -6.98 -1.09
C PRO A 43 17.97 -6.06 -1.92
N LYS A 44 17.92 -6.20 -3.25
CA LYS A 44 18.69 -5.36 -4.19
C LYS A 44 18.40 -3.86 -4.06
N VAL A 45 17.18 -3.52 -3.62
CA VAL A 45 16.71 -2.14 -3.43
C VAL A 45 16.02 -2.05 -2.08
N SER A 46 16.24 -0.96 -1.35
CA SER A 46 15.61 -0.73 -0.04
C SER A 46 14.16 -0.24 -0.18
N LEU A 47 13.24 -1.17 -0.47
CA LEU A 47 11.80 -0.94 -0.58
C LEU A 47 11.05 -1.84 0.41
N LEU A 48 9.80 -1.49 0.69
CA LEU A 48 8.86 -2.29 1.50
C LEU A 48 7.59 -2.57 0.71
N PRO A 49 7.03 -3.77 0.86
CA PRO A 49 7.52 -4.88 1.67
C PRO A 49 8.70 -5.61 1.02
N VAL A 50 9.45 -6.33 1.85
CA VAL A 50 10.38 -7.36 1.38
C VAL A 50 9.72 -8.71 1.61
N VAL A 51 9.63 -9.53 0.58
CA VAL A 51 9.14 -10.90 0.65
C VAL A 51 10.32 -11.86 0.50
N TYR A 52 10.48 -12.73 1.47
CA TYR A 52 11.50 -13.76 1.47
C TYR A 52 10.87 -15.10 1.08
N LEU A 53 11.32 -15.65 -0.03
CA LEU A 53 10.92 -16.97 -0.51
C LEU A 53 12.09 -17.93 -0.38
N THR A 54 11.83 -19.11 0.20
CA THR A 54 12.80 -20.20 0.28
C THR A 54 12.37 -21.29 -0.68
N ASP A 55 13.24 -21.68 -1.58
CA ASP A 55 13.00 -22.76 -2.53
C ASP A 55 13.12 -24.17 -1.88
N GLN A 56 13.05 -25.21 -2.71
CA GLN A 56 13.15 -26.60 -2.26
C GLN A 56 14.57 -27.00 -1.85
N GLU A 57 15.58 -26.33 -2.38
CA GLU A 57 16.99 -26.51 -2.05
C GLU A 57 17.40 -25.80 -0.77
N GLY A 58 16.52 -24.94 -0.21
CA GLY A 58 16.78 -24.17 1.00
C GLY A 58 17.39 -22.79 0.75
N GLU A 59 17.57 -22.41 -0.52
CA GLU A 59 18.06 -21.09 -0.89
C GLU A 59 16.96 -20.03 -0.71
N CYS A 60 17.32 -18.93 -0.06
CA CYS A 60 16.39 -17.85 0.26
C CYS A 60 16.67 -16.62 -0.60
N GLU A 61 15.66 -16.14 -1.31
CA GLU A 61 15.72 -14.89 -2.06
C GLU A 61 14.90 -13.79 -1.39
N ALA A 62 15.38 -12.53 -1.46
CA ALA A 62 14.69 -11.34 -1.00
C ALA A 62 14.07 -10.61 -2.20
N LEU A 63 12.75 -10.60 -2.28
CA LEU A 63 11.99 -9.98 -3.36
C LEU A 63 11.39 -8.65 -2.90
N VAL A 64 11.43 -7.67 -3.78
CA VAL A 64 10.76 -6.37 -3.64
C VAL A 64 9.95 -6.10 -4.89
N ASP A 65 9.05 -5.10 -4.82
CA ASP A 65 8.05 -4.79 -5.83
C ASP A 65 6.87 -5.78 -5.83
N SER A 66 5.70 -5.24 -5.45
CA SER A 66 4.50 -6.07 -5.20
C SER A 66 3.96 -6.74 -6.47
N THR A 67 4.01 -6.09 -7.62
CA THR A 67 3.44 -6.61 -8.86
C THR A 67 4.15 -7.88 -9.36
N PRO A 68 5.48 -7.93 -9.54
CA PRO A 68 6.16 -9.18 -9.89
C PRO A 68 6.05 -10.24 -8.79
N ILE A 69 6.01 -9.85 -7.49
CA ILE A 69 5.79 -10.80 -6.40
C ILE A 69 4.42 -11.47 -6.55
N ILE A 70 3.36 -10.73 -6.83
CA ILE A 70 2.02 -11.30 -7.06
C ILE A 70 2.05 -12.33 -8.20
N ARG A 71 2.69 -12.01 -9.34
CA ARG A 71 2.83 -12.93 -10.48
C ARG A 71 3.60 -14.20 -10.13
N ARG A 72 4.64 -14.08 -9.29
CA ARG A 72 5.37 -15.23 -8.77
C ARG A 72 4.48 -16.08 -7.84
N LEU A 73 3.74 -15.46 -6.93
CA LEU A 73 2.84 -16.17 -6.03
C LEU A 73 1.68 -16.85 -6.77
N GLU A 74 1.19 -16.30 -7.89
CA GLU A 74 0.20 -16.95 -8.75
C GLU A 74 0.72 -18.27 -9.33
N ALA A 75 2.00 -18.32 -9.70
CA ALA A 75 2.63 -19.53 -10.23
C ALA A 75 2.93 -20.56 -9.13
N ASP A 76 3.39 -20.12 -7.96
CA ASP A 76 3.87 -21.00 -6.89
C ASP A 76 2.74 -21.56 -6.01
N TYR A 77 1.59 -20.84 -5.91
CA TYR A 77 0.46 -21.22 -5.05
C TYR A 77 -0.83 -21.32 -5.85
N PRO A 78 -1.28 -22.52 -6.20
CA PRO A 78 -2.54 -22.70 -6.93
C PRO A 78 -3.76 -22.36 -6.08
N GLY A 79 -4.85 -21.96 -6.74
CA GLY A 79 -6.13 -21.63 -6.12
C GLY A 79 -6.27 -20.17 -5.69
N ARG A 80 -7.52 -19.72 -5.54
CA ARG A 80 -7.91 -18.36 -5.17
C ARG A 80 -7.13 -17.27 -5.93
N SER A 81 -6.94 -17.48 -7.25
CA SER A 81 -6.23 -16.53 -8.12
C SER A 81 -6.84 -15.13 -8.02
N VAL A 82 -6.00 -14.12 -7.99
CA VAL A 82 -6.38 -12.68 -8.06
C VAL A 82 -6.16 -12.11 -9.46
N ILE A 83 -5.82 -12.96 -10.42
CA ILE A 83 -5.67 -12.57 -11.83
C ILE A 83 -6.88 -13.07 -12.62
N PRO A 84 -7.66 -12.19 -13.26
CA PRO A 84 -8.80 -12.59 -14.08
C PRO A 84 -8.41 -13.57 -15.19
N SER A 85 -9.25 -14.57 -15.44
CA SER A 85 -9.04 -15.54 -16.52
C SER A 85 -9.32 -14.94 -17.91
N ASP A 86 -10.31 -14.04 -18.01
CA ASP A 86 -10.60 -13.31 -19.23
C ASP A 86 -9.45 -12.37 -19.59
N PRO A 87 -8.92 -12.41 -20.84
CA PRO A 87 -7.76 -11.59 -21.23
C PRO A 87 -8.01 -10.07 -21.16
N ALA A 88 -9.23 -9.61 -21.46
CA ALA A 88 -9.57 -8.19 -21.43
C ALA A 88 -9.66 -7.68 -19.97
N LEU A 89 -10.33 -8.44 -19.11
CA LEU A 89 -10.39 -8.13 -17.68
C LEU A 89 -9.01 -8.20 -17.03
N ARG A 90 -8.17 -9.17 -17.43
CA ARG A 90 -6.77 -9.26 -16.96
C ARG A 90 -5.94 -8.03 -17.33
N PHE A 91 -6.12 -7.53 -18.54
CA PHE A 91 -5.46 -6.30 -18.98
C PHE A 91 -5.92 -5.09 -18.18
N LEU A 92 -7.24 -4.97 -17.97
CA LEU A 92 -7.80 -3.87 -17.16
C LEU A 92 -7.37 -3.95 -15.69
N ASP A 93 -7.37 -5.16 -15.11
CA ASP A 93 -6.86 -5.39 -13.75
C ASP A 93 -5.41 -4.95 -13.62
N TYR A 94 -4.54 -5.35 -14.55
CA TYR A 94 -3.14 -4.93 -14.57
C TYR A 94 -2.99 -3.40 -14.70
N LEU A 95 -3.75 -2.78 -15.59
CA LEU A 95 -3.70 -1.33 -15.82
C LEU A 95 -4.16 -0.55 -14.57
N ILE A 96 -5.17 -1.04 -13.86
CA ILE A 96 -5.67 -0.39 -12.63
C ILE A 96 -4.74 -0.68 -11.45
N GLU A 97 -4.13 -1.86 -11.38
CA GLU A 97 -3.06 -2.16 -10.43
C GLU A 97 -1.90 -1.17 -10.59
N ASP A 98 -1.41 -0.97 -11.83
CA ASP A 98 -0.35 -0.01 -12.16
C ASP A 98 -0.76 1.44 -11.80
N TYR A 99 -1.99 1.84 -12.16
CA TYR A 99 -2.53 3.15 -11.78
C TYR A 99 -2.54 3.35 -10.25
N ALA A 100 -2.93 2.35 -9.48
CA ALA A 100 -2.95 2.43 -8.03
C ALA A 100 -1.53 2.55 -7.45
N ASP A 101 -0.61 1.75 -7.94
CA ASP A 101 0.76 1.72 -7.43
C ASP A 101 1.56 2.97 -7.82
N GLU A 102 1.39 3.49 -9.06
CA GLU A 102 2.21 4.57 -9.61
C GLU A 102 1.53 5.95 -9.54
N TRP A 103 0.20 6.01 -9.68
CA TRP A 103 -0.50 7.30 -9.66
C TRP A 103 -1.11 7.63 -8.31
N LEU A 104 -1.84 6.72 -7.63
CA LEU A 104 -2.44 7.02 -6.33
C LEU A 104 -1.40 7.23 -5.22
N THR A 105 -0.20 6.72 -5.38
CA THR A 105 0.93 7.04 -4.48
C THR A 105 1.28 8.53 -4.52
N LYS A 106 1.00 9.25 -5.63
CA LYS A 106 1.27 10.70 -5.75
C LYS A 106 0.37 11.52 -4.82
N PRO A 107 -0.98 11.42 -4.88
CA PRO A 107 -1.83 12.10 -3.91
C PRO A 107 -1.60 11.60 -2.47
N MET A 108 -1.32 10.33 -2.25
CA MET A 108 -1.03 9.81 -0.91
C MET A 108 0.19 10.49 -0.31
N PHE A 109 1.30 10.53 -1.04
CA PHE A 109 2.53 11.15 -0.54
C PHE A 109 2.42 12.69 -0.48
N HIS A 110 1.77 13.30 -1.50
CA HIS A 110 1.54 14.74 -1.56
C HIS A 110 0.71 15.20 -0.36
N ILE A 111 -0.50 14.68 -0.15
CA ILE A 111 -1.40 15.14 0.92
C ILE A 111 -0.74 14.94 2.28
N ARG A 112 -0.15 13.79 2.54
CA ARG A 112 0.52 13.47 3.79
C ARG A 112 1.64 14.44 4.16
N TRP A 113 2.43 14.91 3.19
CA TRP A 113 3.65 15.67 3.49
C TRP A 113 3.58 17.14 3.07
N HIS A 114 2.59 17.52 2.27
CA HIS A 114 2.36 18.91 1.88
C HIS A 114 1.64 19.69 2.99
N TYR A 115 0.58 19.12 3.56
CA TYR A 115 -0.19 19.72 4.64
C TYR A 115 0.49 19.47 5.99
N ASP A 116 0.68 20.57 6.78
CA ASP A 116 1.40 20.45 8.05
C ASP A 116 0.69 19.55 9.07
N ALA A 117 -0.64 19.62 9.16
CA ALA A 117 -1.41 18.78 10.07
C ALA A 117 -1.26 17.28 9.77
N ASP A 118 -1.29 16.91 8.48
CA ASP A 118 -1.07 15.53 8.05
C ASP A 118 0.38 15.10 8.28
N ALA A 119 1.34 15.97 7.96
CA ALA A 119 2.76 15.71 8.17
C ALA A 119 3.12 15.51 9.65
N ASP A 120 2.53 16.30 10.54
CA ASP A 120 2.76 16.22 11.98
C ASP A 120 2.18 14.91 12.54
N MET A 121 0.95 14.55 12.15
CA MET A 121 0.36 13.28 12.54
C MET A 121 1.15 12.08 11.99
N ALA A 122 1.48 12.09 10.71
CA ALA A 122 2.24 11.02 10.07
C ALA A 122 3.63 10.86 10.69
N ALA A 123 4.34 11.98 10.93
CA ALA A 123 5.64 11.95 11.60
C ALA A 123 5.55 11.40 13.03
N THR A 124 4.46 11.65 13.72
CA THR A 124 4.23 11.13 15.08
C THR A 124 3.98 9.62 15.06
N ILE A 125 3.15 9.11 14.15
CA ILE A 125 2.67 7.71 14.18
C ILE A 125 3.58 6.74 13.43
N LEU A 126 4.06 7.11 12.23
CA LEU A 126 4.78 6.17 11.36
C LEU A 126 6.04 5.55 11.99
N PRO A 127 6.87 6.28 12.78
CA PRO A 127 8.00 5.67 13.45
C PRO A 127 7.63 4.58 14.48
N TYR A 128 6.49 4.75 15.19
CA TYR A 128 5.99 3.71 16.11
C TYR A 128 5.60 2.42 15.38
N TRP A 129 5.11 2.51 14.14
CA TRP A 129 4.80 1.31 13.36
C TRP A 129 6.06 0.51 12.96
N GLY A 130 7.23 1.12 13.04
CA GLY A 130 8.50 0.39 12.92
C GLY A 130 8.96 -0.24 14.24
N GLU A 131 8.61 0.37 15.38
CA GLU A 131 9.03 -0.08 16.71
C GLU A 131 8.11 0.49 17.79
N ILE A 132 7.06 -0.26 18.14
CA ILE A 132 5.99 0.21 19.04
C ILE A 132 6.47 0.44 20.48
N SER A 133 7.51 -0.25 20.90
CA SER A 133 8.10 -0.17 22.27
C SER A 133 9.34 0.72 22.35
N ALA A 134 9.61 1.52 21.31
CA ALA A 134 10.77 2.42 21.33
C ALA A 134 10.66 3.44 22.48
N PRO A 135 11.76 3.75 23.19
CA PRO A 135 11.79 4.77 24.24
C PRO A 135 11.42 6.17 23.70
N ASP A 136 10.65 6.95 24.47
CA ASP A 136 10.13 8.26 24.05
C ASP A 136 11.22 9.21 23.53
N GLY A 137 12.39 9.24 24.16
CA GLY A 137 13.51 10.09 23.74
C GLY A 137 14.09 9.71 22.38
N GLU A 138 14.15 8.41 22.08
CA GLU A 138 14.64 7.90 20.79
C GLU A 138 13.61 8.11 19.69
N ILE A 139 12.34 7.87 20.00
CA ILE A 139 11.26 8.02 19.01
C ILE A 139 11.08 9.49 18.59
N ALA A 140 11.22 10.44 19.53
CA ALA A 140 11.15 11.86 19.22
C ALA A 140 12.20 12.31 18.19
N VAL A 141 13.42 11.81 18.30
CA VAL A 141 14.50 12.07 17.33
C VAL A 141 14.15 11.47 15.96
N LYS A 142 13.64 10.22 15.94
CA LYS A 142 13.21 9.53 14.71
C LYS A 142 12.05 10.30 14.03
N GLN A 143 11.07 10.77 14.80
CA GLN A 143 9.91 11.53 14.32
C GLN A 143 10.34 12.81 13.59
N LYS A 144 11.19 13.60 14.20
CA LYS A 144 11.70 14.84 13.61
C LYS A 144 12.47 14.58 12.32
N ALA A 145 13.44 13.68 12.36
CA ALA A 145 14.27 13.33 11.21
C ALA A 145 13.42 12.74 10.06
N PHE A 146 12.41 11.92 10.39
CA PHE A 146 11.51 11.32 9.43
C PHE A 146 10.66 12.39 8.72
N ARG A 147 10.06 13.33 9.48
CA ARG A 147 9.29 14.45 8.93
C ARG A 147 10.12 15.27 7.94
N GLU A 148 11.30 15.72 8.37
CA GLU A 148 12.20 16.53 7.55
C GLU A 148 12.58 15.80 6.26
N ARG A 149 12.98 14.53 6.37
CA ARG A 149 13.34 13.70 5.23
C ARG A 149 12.18 13.54 4.25
N GLN A 150 10.96 13.28 4.71
CA GLN A 150 9.82 13.03 3.82
C GLN A 150 9.34 14.33 3.16
N LYS A 151 9.27 15.44 3.89
CA LYS A 151 8.93 16.74 3.30
C LYS A 151 9.92 17.16 2.21
N SER A 152 11.21 16.94 2.41
CA SER A 152 12.24 17.26 1.41
C SER A 152 12.14 16.38 0.14
N ARG A 153 11.32 15.32 0.14
CA ARG A 153 11.16 14.36 -0.96
C ARG A 153 9.86 14.54 -1.74
N LEU A 154 9.08 15.58 -1.51
CA LEU A 154 7.85 15.84 -2.27
C LEU A 154 8.10 15.89 -3.79
N TYR A 155 9.27 16.33 -4.22
CA TYR A 155 9.66 16.32 -5.63
C TYR A 155 9.65 14.93 -6.29
N VAL A 156 9.86 13.85 -5.52
CA VAL A 156 9.90 12.46 -6.04
C VAL A 156 8.56 12.05 -6.65
N VAL A 157 7.46 12.55 -6.08
CA VAL A 157 6.11 12.33 -6.62
C VAL A 157 5.66 13.48 -7.53
N GLY A 158 6.57 14.40 -7.85
CA GLY A 158 6.28 15.57 -8.68
C GLY A 158 5.42 16.64 -7.98
N SER A 159 5.36 16.62 -6.64
CA SER A 159 4.57 17.58 -5.85
C SER A 159 5.30 18.92 -5.70
N ASN A 160 4.63 20.00 -6.09
CA ASN A 160 5.01 21.39 -5.93
C ASN A 160 3.76 22.27 -6.06
N ASP A 161 3.89 23.59 -5.88
CA ASP A 161 2.75 24.53 -5.91
C ASP A 161 1.97 24.53 -7.24
N ILE A 162 2.63 24.18 -8.36
CA ILE A 162 1.99 24.13 -9.69
C ILE A 162 1.20 22.82 -9.84
N THR A 163 1.75 21.72 -9.39
CA THR A 163 1.16 20.39 -9.59
C THR A 163 0.19 19.97 -8.49
N ALA A 164 0.27 20.57 -7.30
CA ALA A 164 -0.61 20.29 -6.16
C ALA A 164 -2.10 20.26 -6.55
N PRO A 165 -2.67 21.29 -7.22
CA PRO A 165 -4.08 21.28 -7.61
C PRO A 165 -4.44 20.14 -8.57
N VAL A 166 -3.52 19.75 -9.45
CA VAL A 166 -3.72 18.63 -10.40
C VAL A 166 -3.75 17.29 -9.65
N ILE A 167 -2.83 17.09 -8.70
CA ILE A 167 -2.74 15.86 -7.88
C ILE A 167 -4.01 15.71 -7.06
N GLU A 168 -4.46 16.75 -6.37
CA GLU A 168 -5.68 16.72 -5.56
C GLU A 168 -6.94 16.52 -6.40
N ALA A 169 -7.05 17.21 -7.52
CA ALA A 169 -8.17 17.04 -8.44
C ALA A 169 -8.22 15.61 -9.01
N SER A 170 -7.06 14.97 -9.23
CA SER A 170 -7.01 13.59 -9.68
C SER A 170 -7.54 12.62 -8.61
N TYR A 171 -7.24 12.86 -7.33
CA TYR A 171 -7.78 12.05 -6.24
C TYR A 171 -9.30 12.21 -6.13
N ARG A 172 -9.84 13.42 -6.20
CA ARG A 172 -11.29 13.65 -6.19
C ARG A 172 -11.99 12.96 -7.37
N ARG A 173 -11.42 13.00 -8.58
CA ARG A 173 -11.97 12.27 -9.73
C ARG A 173 -11.96 10.76 -9.51
N PHE A 174 -10.85 10.23 -8.99
CA PHE A 174 -10.76 8.81 -8.63
C PHE A 174 -11.87 8.42 -7.65
N LEU A 175 -12.05 9.16 -6.56
CA LEU A 175 -13.10 8.91 -5.57
C LEU A 175 -14.49 8.87 -6.21
N THR A 176 -14.81 9.84 -7.07
CA THR A 176 -16.09 9.90 -7.79
C THR A 176 -16.29 8.68 -8.69
N CYS A 177 -15.29 8.32 -9.48
CA CYS A 177 -15.37 7.16 -10.39
C CYS A 177 -15.49 5.85 -9.63
N PHE A 178 -14.71 5.70 -8.56
CA PHE A 178 -14.71 4.46 -7.79
C PHE A 178 -16.00 4.29 -6.96
N ASP A 179 -16.57 5.37 -6.41
CA ASP A 179 -17.88 5.32 -5.74
C ASP A 179 -18.98 4.86 -6.70
N VAL A 180 -18.96 5.34 -7.93
CA VAL A 180 -19.92 4.90 -8.98
C VAL A 180 -19.75 3.41 -9.29
N LEU A 181 -18.53 2.95 -9.48
CA LEU A 181 -18.24 1.54 -9.72
C LEU A 181 -18.75 0.65 -8.58
N LEU A 182 -18.50 1.05 -7.34
CA LEU A 182 -18.91 0.30 -6.16
C LEU A 182 -20.43 0.25 -5.91
N ARG A 183 -21.24 0.99 -6.69
CA ARG A 183 -22.71 0.84 -6.70
C ARG A 183 -23.15 -0.38 -7.52
N GLU A 184 -22.36 -0.76 -8.52
CA GLU A 184 -22.66 -1.83 -9.46
C GLU A 184 -22.01 -3.16 -9.08
N ALA A 185 -20.80 -3.13 -8.49
CA ALA A 185 -20.06 -4.31 -8.14
C ALA A 185 -19.21 -4.10 -6.87
N PRO A 186 -18.97 -5.14 -6.04
CA PRO A 186 -18.17 -5.03 -4.82
C PRO A 186 -16.66 -4.88 -5.09
N PHE A 187 -16.18 -5.24 -6.28
CA PHE A 187 -14.78 -5.16 -6.67
C PHE A 187 -14.62 -4.63 -8.10
N VAL A 188 -13.44 -4.18 -8.44
CA VAL A 188 -13.14 -3.54 -9.73
C VAL A 188 -13.54 -4.39 -10.94
N MET A 189 -13.32 -5.72 -10.86
CA MET A 189 -13.63 -6.65 -11.95
C MET A 189 -14.93 -7.45 -11.72
N GLY A 190 -15.81 -7.02 -10.82
CA GLY A 190 -17.10 -7.66 -10.55
C GLY A 190 -17.23 -8.26 -9.16
N ASP A 191 -17.61 -9.54 -9.08
CA ASP A 191 -17.95 -10.20 -7.81
C ASP A 191 -16.74 -10.79 -7.06
N ARG A 192 -15.54 -10.70 -7.62
CA ARG A 192 -14.32 -11.26 -7.06
C ARG A 192 -13.17 -10.25 -7.13
N PRO A 193 -12.38 -10.09 -6.02
CA PRO A 193 -11.27 -9.16 -6.03
C PRO A 193 -10.15 -9.61 -6.96
N GLY A 194 -9.60 -8.67 -7.71
CA GLY A 194 -8.40 -8.80 -8.52
C GLY A 194 -7.17 -8.16 -7.87
N ALA A 195 -6.00 -8.25 -8.52
CA ALA A 195 -4.78 -7.61 -8.05
C ALA A 195 -4.95 -6.08 -7.93
N ALA A 196 -5.75 -5.49 -8.82
CA ALA A 196 -6.15 -4.07 -8.78
C ALA A 196 -6.82 -3.69 -7.46
N ASP A 197 -7.74 -4.52 -6.95
CA ASP A 197 -8.43 -4.22 -5.68
C ASP A 197 -7.45 -4.18 -4.51
N PHE A 198 -6.49 -5.09 -4.45
CA PHE A 198 -5.47 -5.09 -3.39
C PHE A 198 -4.52 -3.89 -3.50
N ALA A 199 -4.20 -3.44 -4.72
CA ALA A 199 -3.40 -2.24 -4.94
C ALA A 199 -4.15 -0.97 -4.51
N LEU A 200 -5.41 -0.82 -4.92
CA LEU A 200 -6.29 0.26 -4.47
C LEU A 200 -6.46 0.25 -2.95
N PHE A 201 -6.74 -0.91 -2.37
CA PHE A 201 -6.84 -1.08 -0.92
C PHE A 201 -5.56 -0.60 -0.21
N GLY A 202 -4.39 -1.01 -0.68
CA GLY A 202 -3.12 -0.59 -0.08
C GLY A 202 -2.99 0.93 0.00
N GLN A 203 -3.27 1.65 -1.09
CA GLN A 203 -3.21 3.12 -1.13
C GLN A 203 -4.33 3.76 -0.29
N LEU A 204 -5.53 3.22 -0.36
CA LEU A 204 -6.68 3.77 0.36
C LEU A 204 -6.63 3.55 1.87
N THR A 205 -5.91 2.55 2.38
CA THR A 205 -5.63 2.45 3.83
C THR A 205 -4.90 3.68 4.35
N GLN A 206 -4.12 4.34 3.50
CA GLN A 206 -3.41 5.56 3.82
C GLN A 206 -4.29 6.79 3.54
N LEU A 207 -4.79 6.93 2.32
CA LEU A 207 -5.59 8.07 1.87
C LEU A 207 -6.96 8.19 2.57
N ALA A 208 -7.69 7.08 2.69
CA ALA A 208 -9.05 7.14 3.21
C ALA A 208 -9.15 6.97 4.72
N GLN A 209 -8.15 6.34 5.39
CA GLN A 209 -8.26 5.98 6.80
C GLN A 209 -7.13 6.51 7.70
N PHE A 210 -6.02 6.96 7.12
CA PHE A 210 -4.89 7.41 7.93
C PHE A 210 -4.65 8.93 7.83
N ASP A 211 -4.49 9.48 6.63
CA ASP A 211 -4.14 10.89 6.42
C ASP A 211 -5.38 11.80 6.60
N PRO A 212 -5.45 12.71 7.61
CA PRO A 212 -6.67 13.44 7.97
C PRO A 212 -7.32 14.22 6.83
N THR A 213 -6.51 14.94 6.05
CA THR A 213 -7.02 15.72 4.91
C THR A 213 -7.60 14.82 3.82
N ALA A 214 -6.89 13.76 3.44
CA ALA A 214 -7.38 12.82 2.44
C ALA A 214 -8.60 12.01 2.94
N MET A 215 -8.64 11.67 4.22
CA MET A 215 -9.80 11.03 4.87
C MET A 215 -11.03 11.93 4.82
N SER A 216 -10.90 13.24 5.14
CA SER A 216 -12.01 14.19 5.02
C SER A 216 -12.52 14.27 3.59
N MET A 217 -11.59 14.41 2.62
CA MET A 217 -11.95 14.39 1.18
C MET A 217 -12.71 13.12 0.79
N THR A 218 -12.31 11.96 1.32
CA THR A 218 -12.97 10.69 1.04
C THR A 218 -14.38 10.65 1.63
N LEU A 219 -14.54 10.99 2.90
CA LEU A 219 -15.83 10.97 3.59
C LEU A 219 -16.84 11.96 2.98
N GLU A 220 -16.37 13.13 2.54
CA GLU A 220 -17.21 14.15 1.91
C GLU A 220 -17.69 13.75 0.51
N ASN A 221 -16.85 13.05 -0.28
CA ASN A 221 -17.12 12.79 -1.69
C ASN A 221 -17.55 11.34 -1.99
N ALA A 222 -17.08 10.37 -1.20
CA ALA A 222 -17.22 8.95 -1.49
C ALA A 222 -17.19 8.08 -0.20
N PRO A 223 -18.16 8.23 0.72
CA PRO A 223 -18.17 7.46 1.97
C PRO A 223 -18.23 5.95 1.75
N ARG A 224 -18.74 5.49 0.60
CA ARG A 224 -18.70 4.08 0.18
C ARG A 224 -17.28 3.57 0.02
N VAL A 225 -16.38 4.38 -0.54
CA VAL A 225 -14.96 4.02 -0.68
C VAL A 225 -14.32 3.86 0.69
N TYR A 226 -14.61 4.73 1.64
CA TYR A 226 -14.14 4.56 3.02
C TYR A 226 -14.59 3.23 3.63
N ALA A 227 -15.89 2.90 3.50
CA ALA A 227 -16.45 1.64 3.99
C ALA A 227 -15.84 0.42 3.29
N TRP A 228 -15.61 0.51 1.98
CA TRP A 228 -15.00 -0.56 1.17
C TRP A 228 -13.60 -0.93 1.68
N VAL A 229 -12.79 0.04 2.11
CA VAL A 229 -11.45 -0.23 2.66
C VAL A 229 -11.55 -1.15 3.90
N SER A 230 -12.54 -0.93 4.77
CA SER A 230 -12.74 -1.79 5.94
C SER A 230 -13.19 -3.21 5.56
N VAL A 231 -14.00 -3.35 4.51
CA VAL A 231 -14.39 -4.68 3.98
C VAL A 231 -13.17 -5.42 3.42
N MET A 232 -12.31 -4.72 2.67
CA MET A 232 -11.09 -5.30 2.10
C MET A 232 -10.06 -5.70 3.16
N GLU A 233 -10.06 -5.04 4.33
CA GLU A 233 -9.13 -5.36 5.43
C GLU A 233 -9.35 -6.77 5.95
N ASP A 234 -10.60 -7.18 6.11
CA ASP A 234 -10.98 -8.47 6.70
C ASP A 234 -11.31 -9.54 5.66
N LEU A 235 -11.08 -9.25 4.39
CA LEU A 235 -11.38 -10.19 3.31
C LEU A 235 -10.44 -11.40 3.34
N SER A 236 -11.03 -12.60 3.46
CA SER A 236 -10.31 -13.87 3.60
C SER A 236 -10.98 -15.03 2.85
#